data_8006d78869a2f414af548eac81a33630
#
_entry.id   8006d78869a2f414af548eac81a33630
#
_cell.length_a   1.000
_cell.length_b   1.000
_cell.length_c   1.000
_cell.angle_alpha   90.00
_cell.angle_beta   90.00
_cell.angle_gamma   90.00
#
_symmetry.space_group_name_H-M   'P 1'
#
loop_
_entity.id
_entity.type
_entity.pdbx_description
1 polymer ?
#
loop_
_entity_poly.entity_id
_entity_poly.type
_entity_poly.pdbx_seq_one_letter_code
_entity_poly.pdbx_strand_id
1 'polypeptide(L)'
;DEGHNARYCLQNYKKLVSESVVLIKDAIANGVDYEVLNELKSIVQFYYKDREEFVIEGNKTDKDTYIFPIITDDKFTSKQIMKEHGLNVPNAILLNRSMNAQDREELLKEFYNHSLVVKPRNTNYGTGITVFAKSASKAQIMNAVDYAFKFDENVLIEQYVKGMEYRFLVVNGKCLSVAHRRAASVVGNGKSTIKELIDAKNKEPWHFLTGTPVKMD
;
A
#
# COMPACT_ATOMS: atom_id res chain seq x y z
N ASP A 1 -8.52 16.42 17.61
CA ASP A 1 -9.55 15.35 17.49
C ASP A 1 -10.81 15.75 16.72
N GLU A 2 -10.84 16.91 16.12
CA GLU A 2 -12.06 17.48 15.53
C GLU A 2 -12.22 17.24 14.02
N GLY A 3 -11.58 16.27 13.46
CA GLY A 3 -11.60 16.05 12.00
C GLY A 3 -12.06 14.67 11.55
N HIS A 4 -12.37 13.76 12.46
CA HIS A 4 -12.85 12.44 12.04
C HIS A 4 -14.32 12.53 11.65
N ASN A 5 -14.59 12.37 10.36
CA ASN A 5 -15.92 12.30 9.84
C ASN A 5 -16.65 11.12 10.52
N ALA A 6 -17.76 11.40 11.24
CA ALA A 6 -18.57 10.41 11.96
C ALA A 6 -18.98 9.20 11.08
N ARG A 7 -18.92 9.34 9.76
CA ARG A 7 -19.17 8.26 8.81
C ARG A 7 -18.15 7.11 8.89
N TYR A 8 -16.92 7.40 9.34
CA TYR A 8 -15.83 6.42 9.37
C TYR A 8 -15.32 6.11 10.77
N CYS A 9 -16.03 6.58 11.81
CA CYS A 9 -15.73 6.26 13.20
C CYS A 9 -16.88 5.46 13.80
N LEU A 10 -16.55 4.51 14.67
CA LEU A 10 -17.45 3.88 15.61
C LEU A 10 -17.22 4.51 16.98
N GLN A 11 -18.30 4.90 17.68
CA GLN A 11 -18.19 5.63 18.95
C GLN A 11 -17.34 4.93 20.01
N ASN A 12 -17.35 3.61 20.02
CA ASN A 12 -16.69 2.79 21.04
C ASN A 12 -15.32 2.25 20.60
N TYR A 13 -14.93 2.40 19.34
CA TYR A 13 -13.71 1.80 18.79
C TYR A 13 -12.92 2.83 17.98
N LYS A 14 -11.90 3.43 18.60
CA LYS A 14 -11.10 4.51 17.99
C LYS A 14 -9.87 4.03 17.23
N LYS A 15 -9.47 2.77 17.40
CA LYS A 15 -8.21 2.22 16.87
C LYS A 15 -8.41 1.22 15.75
N LEU A 16 -9.67 0.91 15.40
CA LEU A 16 -9.96 0.08 14.25
C LEU A 16 -9.50 0.77 12.96
N VAL A 17 -8.95 0.00 12.02
CA VAL A 17 -8.68 0.50 10.66
C VAL A 17 -9.99 0.87 9.95
N SER A 18 -9.93 1.83 9.05
CA SER A 18 -11.10 2.38 8.35
C SER A 18 -11.90 1.31 7.62
N GLU A 19 -11.23 0.32 7.04
CA GLU A 19 -11.81 -0.80 6.32
C GLU A 19 -12.71 -1.65 7.23
N SER A 20 -12.25 -1.96 8.44
CA SER A 20 -13.04 -2.68 9.44
C SER A 20 -14.25 -1.86 9.90
N VAL A 21 -14.10 -0.54 10.07
CA VAL A 21 -15.21 0.34 10.44
C VAL A 21 -16.28 0.37 9.36
N VAL A 22 -15.90 0.47 8.09
CA VAL A 22 -16.85 0.45 6.95
C VAL A 22 -17.59 -0.88 6.92
N LEU A 23 -16.87 -1.99 7.07
CA LEU A 23 -17.47 -3.34 7.07
C LEU A 23 -18.46 -3.52 8.22
N ILE A 24 -18.13 -3.09 9.44
CA ILE A 24 -19.03 -3.15 10.61
C ILE A 24 -20.28 -2.32 10.37
N LYS A 25 -20.18 -1.12 9.83
CA LYS A 25 -21.34 -0.27 9.54
C LYS A 25 -22.25 -0.88 8.49
N ASP A 26 -21.68 -1.52 7.48
CA ASP A 26 -22.46 -2.23 6.46
C ASP A 26 -23.13 -3.48 7.08
N ALA A 27 -22.43 -4.22 7.91
CA ALA A 27 -22.96 -5.35 8.66
C ALA A 27 -24.18 -4.95 9.50
N ILE A 28 -24.08 -3.88 10.29
CA ILE A 28 -25.20 -3.34 11.09
C ILE A 28 -26.38 -2.99 10.18
N ALA A 29 -26.14 -2.31 9.06
CA ALA A 29 -27.21 -1.92 8.13
C ALA A 29 -27.93 -3.11 7.49
N ASN A 30 -27.28 -4.28 7.42
CA ASN A 30 -27.79 -5.51 6.84
C ASN A 30 -28.25 -6.54 7.91
N GLY A 31 -28.32 -6.18 9.20
CA GLY A 31 -28.75 -7.06 10.27
C GLY A 31 -27.76 -8.20 10.57
N VAL A 32 -26.47 -7.94 10.37
CA VAL A 32 -25.39 -8.83 10.73
C VAL A 32 -24.81 -8.37 12.06
N ASP A 33 -24.78 -9.25 13.05
CA ASP A 33 -24.18 -9.00 14.35
C ASP A 33 -22.65 -9.07 14.28
N TYR A 34 -21.98 -8.38 15.20
CA TYR A 34 -20.52 -8.38 15.25
C TYR A 34 -19.98 -8.25 16.65
N GLU A 35 -18.74 -8.72 16.84
CA GLU A 35 -17.94 -8.53 18.05
C GLU A 35 -16.53 -8.10 17.66
N VAL A 36 -15.99 -7.06 18.33
CA VAL A 36 -14.59 -6.65 18.17
C VAL A 36 -13.74 -7.41 19.17
N LEU A 37 -13.03 -8.42 18.72
CA LEU A 37 -12.19 -9.27 19.54
C LEU A 37 -10.87 -8.59 19.90
N ASN A 38 -10.30 -7.80 18.97
CA ASN A 38 -9.06 -7.06 19.20
C ASN A 38 -9.04 -5.77 18.37
N GLU A 39 -9.21 -4.64 19.06
CA GLU A 39 -9.25 -3.34 18.41
C GLU A 39 -7.90 -2.96 17.76
N LEU A 40 -6.77 -3.25 18.43
CA LEU A 40 -5.43 -2.87 17.93
C LEU A 40 -5.03 -3.62 16.65
N LYS A 41 -5.46 -4.87 16.53
CA LYS A 41 -5.23 -5.71 15.36
C LYS A 41 -6.42 -5.69 14.39
N SER A 42 -7.46 -4.91 14.71
CA SER A 42 -8.70 -4.85 13.94
C SER A 42 -9.27 -6.24 13.62
N ILE A 43 -9.32 -7.13 14.65
CA ILE A 43 -9.93 -8.45 14.54
C ILE A 43 -11.39 -8.33 14.94
N VAL A 44 -12.27 -8.66 14.02
CA VAL A 44 -13.73 -8.62 14.18
C VAL A 44 -14.33 -9.96 13.82
N GLN A 45 -15.28 -10.42 14.62
CA GLN A 45 -16.09 -11.58 14.32
C GLN A 45 -17.50 -11.12 13.94
N PHE A 46 -18.03 -11.66 12.83
CA PHE A 46 -19.35 -11.38 12.34
C PHE A 46 -20.23 -12.63 12.48
N TYR A 47 -21.51 -12.40 12.80
CA TYR A 47 -22.51 -13.45 13.01
C TYR A 47 -23.73 -13.19 12.14
N TYR A 48 -24.08 -14.17 11.31
CA TYR A 48 -25.30 -14.09 10.51
C TYR A 48 -25.99 -15.47 10.45
N LYS A 49 -27.14 -15.60 11.08
CA LYS A 49 -27.86 -16.86 11.25
C LYS A 49 -26.96 -17.90 11.96
N ASP A 50 -26.67 -19.00 11.27
CA ASP A 50 -25.82 -20.11 11.71
C ASP A 50 -24.37 -20.03 11.25
N ARG A 51 -23.95 -18.86 10.73
CA ARG A 51 -22.59 -18.61 10.22
C ARG A 51 -21.86 -17.62 11.07
N GLU A 52 -20.60 -17.88 11.28
CA GLU A 52 -19.64 -16.94 11.86
C GLU A 52 -18.44 -16.78 10.91
N GLU A 53 -17.82 -15.63 10.93
CA GLU A 53 -16.69 -15.30 10.08
C GLU A 53 -15.75 -14.33 10.78
N PHE A 54 -14.46 -14.65 10.79
CA PHE A 54 -13.42 -13.77 11.35
C PHE A 54 -12.83 -12.91 10.25
N VAL A 55 -12.69 -11.62 10.53
CA VAL A 55 -12.09 -10.67 9.60
C VAL A 55 -11.01 -9.85 10.30
N ILE A 56 -9.84 -9.76 9.70
CA ILE A 56 -8.71 -8.95 10.18
C ILE A 56 -8.50 -7.79 9.22
N GLU A 57 -8.39 -6.57 9.76
CA GLU A 57 -8.14 -5.35 9.00
C GLU A 57 -9.13 -5.11 7.85
N GLY A 58 -10.32 -5.69 7.94
CA GLY A 58 -11.41 -5.56 6.96
C GLY A 58 -11.18 -6.23 5.61
N ASN A 59 -10.09 -6.96 5.42
CA ASN A 59 -9.72 -7.53 4.12
C ASN A 59 -9.09 -8.92 4.16
N LYS A 60 -8.89 -9.50 5.32
CA LYS A 60 -8.39 -10.88 5.50
C LYS A 60 -9.46 -11.66 6.26
N THR A 61 -9.86 -12.79 5.74
CA THR A 61 -10.93 -13.62 6.28
C THR A 61 -10.41 -15.00 6.71
N ASP A 62 -11.21 -15.76 7.46
CA ASP A 62 -10.92 -17.14 7.83
C ASP A 62 -10.88 -18.10 6.63
N LYS A 63 -11.33 -17.65 5.44
CA LYS A 63 -11.23 -18.38 4.16
C LYS A 63 -9.89 -18.19 3.46
N ASP A 64 -9.13 -17.20 3.87
CA ASP A 64 -7.77 -17.01 3.37
C ASP A 64 -6.83 -18.02 4.05
N THR A 65 -6.03 -18.73 3.26
CA THR A 65 -5.04 -19.64 3.84
C THR A 65 -3.93 -18.83 4.51
N TYR A 66 -3.40 -19.31 5.62
CA TYR A 66 -2.37 -18.64 6.41
C TYR A 66 -1.15 -18.18 5.60
N ILE A 67 -0.78 -18.94 4.55
CA ILE A 67 0.42 -18.64 3.75
C ILE A 67 0.22 -17.47 2.78
N PHE A 68 -1.00 -17.22 2.29
CA PHE A 68 -1.23 -16.18 1.27
C PHE A 68 -0.96 -14.75 1.76
N PRO A 69 -1.39 -14.32 2.94
CA PRO A 69 -1.01 -13.02 3.48
C PRO A 69 0.52 -12.84 3.56
N ILE A 70 1.25 -13.87 3.96
CA ILE A 70 2.72 -13.84 4.05
C ILE A 70 3.35 -13.66 2.66
N ILE A 71 2.86 -14.39 1.66
CA ILE A 71 3.33 -14.27 0.27
C ILE A 71 3.02 -12.88 -0.28
N THR A 72 1.80 -12.36 -0.05
CA THR A 72 1.37 -11.09 -0.62
C THR A 72 2.06 -9.88 0.03
N ASP A 73 2.49 -9.99 1.27
CA ASP A 73 3.29 -8.96 1.93
C ASP A 73 4.73 -8.88 1.38
N ASP A 74 5.24 -10.00 0.83
CA ASP A 74 6.55 -10.04 0.19
C ASP A 74 6.46 -9.65 -1.30
N LYS A 75 6.84 -8.42 -1.59
CA LYS A 75 6.78 -7.84 -2.94
C LYS A 75 7.58 -8.62 -3.99
N PHE A 76 8.69 -9.25 -3.60
CA PHE A 76 9.52 -10.00 -4.53
C PHE A 76 8.93 -11.38 -4.83
N THR A 77 8.57 -12.13 -3.80
CA THR A 77 7.96 -13.46 -3.94
C THR A 77 6.63 -13.39 -4.70
N SER A 78 5.78 -12.40 -4.38
CA SER A 78 4.53 -12.17 -5.12
C SER A 78 4.77 -11.96 -6.62
N LYS A 79 5.79 -11.18 -7.00
CA LYS A 79 6.13 -10.96 -8.42
C LYS A 79 6.61 -12.24 -9.11
N GLN A 80 7.40 -13.06 -8.43
CA GLN A 80 7.85 -14.33 -8.98
C GLN A 80 6.66 -15.24 -9.30
N ILE A 81 5.75 -15.40 -8.34
CA ILE A 81 4.53 -16.21 -8.52
C ILE A 81 3.67 -15.65 -9.67
N MET A 82 3.44 -14.34 -9.71
CA MET A 82 2.68 -13.72 -10.80
C MET A 82 3.32 -14.00 -12.17
N LYS A 83 4.64 -13.88 -12.27
CA LYS A 83 5.40 -14.15 -13.51
C LYS A 83 5.28 -15.61 -13.95
N GLU A 84 5.38 -16.55 -13.02
CA GLU A 84 5.21 -18.00 -13.28
C GLU A 84 3.80 -18.32 -13.80
N HIS A 85 2.79 -17.54 -13.40
CA HIS A 85 1.42 -17.64 -13.88
C HIS A 85 1.13 -16.80 -15.14
N GLY A 86 2.17 -16.32 -15.81
CA GLY A 86 2.04 -15.60 -17.10
C GLY A 86 1.57 -14.15 -16.98
N LEU A 87 1.56 -13.56 -15.80
CA LEU A 87 1.23 -12.15 -15.60
C LEU A 87 2.44 -11.26 -15.89
N ASN A 88 2.20 -10.15 -16.57
CA ASN A 88 3.24 -9.15 -16.80
C ASN A 88 3.56 -8.42 -15.49
N VAL A 89 4.79 -8.55 -15.05
CA VAL A 89 5.33 -7.85 -13.88
C VAL A 89 6.59 -7.08 -14.28
N PRO A 90 6.90 -5.94 -13.64
CA PRO A 90 8.16 -5.24 -13.88
C PRO A 90 9.35 -6.15 -13.59
N ASN A 91 10.37 -6.13 -14.45
CA ASN A 91 11.62 -6.82 -14.14
C ASN A 91 12.20 -6.27 -12.84
N ALA A 92 12.64 -7.17 -11.99
CA ALA A 92 13.11 -6.81 -10.66
C ALA A 92 14.27 -7.71 -10.22
N ILE A 93 15.18 -7.14 -9.45
CA ILE A 93 16.23 -7.84 -8.73
C ILE A 93 16.13 -7.53 -7.24
N LEU A 94 16.61 -8.48 -6.43
CA LEU A 94 16.70 -8.33 -4.98
C LEU A 94 18.16 -8.24 -4.58
N LEU A 95 18.54 -7.16 -3.91
CA LEU A 95 19.85 -6.99 -3.27
C LEU A 95 19.73 -7.24 -1.78
N ASN A 96 20.70 -7.95 -1.22
CA ASN A 96 20.87 -8.07 0.22
C ASN A 96 22.05 -7.22 0.68
N ARG A 97 21.97 -6.63 1.87
CA ARG A 97 23.01 -5.77 2.44
C ARG A 97 24.36 -6.51 2.57
N SER A 98 24.32 -7.80 2.89
CA SER A 98 25.53 -8.62 3.04
C SER A 98 26.19 -9.02 1.73
N MET A 99 25.55 -8.76 0.58
CA MET A 99 26.11 -9.06 -0.74
C MET A 99 27.40 -8.26 -0.97
N ASN A 100 28.43 -8.91 -1.49
CA ASN A 100 29.67 -8.23 -1.81
C ASN A 100 29.50 -7.21 -2.95
N ALA A 101 30.44 -6.30 -3.08
CA ALA A 101 30.34 -5.19 -4.04
C ALA A 101 30.33 -5.67 -5.51
N GLN A 102 31.05 -6.74 -5.82
CA GLN A 102 31.16 -7.26 -7.19
C GLN A 102 29.84 -7.90 -7.65
N ASP A 103 29.24 -8.75 -6.82
CA ASP A 103 27.95 -9.39 -7.13
C ASP A 103 26.83 -8.35 -7.22
N ARG A 104 26.86 -7.35 -6.33
CA ARG A 104 25.90 -6.24 -6.37
C ARG A 104 26.03 -5.44 -7.66
N GLU A 105 27.26 -5.13 -8.06
CA GLU A 105 27.54 -4.41 -9.31
C GLU A 105 27.03 -5.20 -10.53
N GLU A 106 27.26 -6.51 -10.56
CA GLU A 106 26.83 -7.37 -11.67
C GLU A 106 25.30 -7.34 -11.85
N LEU A 107 24.55 -7.49 -10.75
CA LEU A 107 23.09 -7.43 -10.79
C LEU A 107 22.58 -6.05 -11.20
N LEU A 108 23.26 -4.98 -10.84
CA LEU A 108 22.84 -3.61 -11.13
C LEU A 108 23.11 -3.17 -12.57
N LYS A 109 23.99 -3.84 -13.29
CA LYS A 109 24.38 -3.43 -14.67
C LYS A 109 23.18 -3.28 -15.60
N GLU A 110 22.21 -4.18 -15.51
CA GLU A 110 21.00 -4.14 -16.35
C GLU A 110 20.11 -2.92 -16.10
N PHE A 111 20.29 -2.25 -14.96
CA PHE A 111 19.47 -1.10 -14.57
C PHE A 111 20.16 0.25 -14.81
N TYR A 112 21.45 0.26 -15.14
CA TYR A 112 22.16 1.52 -15.40
C TYR A 112 21.59 2.23 -16.62
N ASN A 113 21.44 3.55 -16.51
CA ASN A 113 20.90 4.41 -17.55
C ASN A 113 19.45 4.08 -17.97
N HIS A 114 18.72 3.38 -17.12
CA HIS A 114 17.28 3.13 -17.29
C HIS A 114 16.46 3.85 -16.23
N SER A 115 15.16 3.99 -16.50
CA SER A 115 14.18 4.40 -15.50
C SER A 115 13.85 3.23 -14.58
N LEU A 116 13.87 3.46 -13.26
CA LEU A 116 13.73 2.40 -12.28
C LEU A 116 13.18 2.91 -10.95
N VAL A 117 12.82 1.97 -10.09
CA VAL A 117 12.41 2.22 -8.70
C VAL A 117 13.30 1.41 -7.78
N VAL A 118 13.84 2.07 -6.76
CA VAL A 118 14.58 1.43 -5.67
C VAL A 118 13.72 1.50 -4.42
N LYS A 119 13.47 0.38 -3.77
CA LYS A 119 12.61 0.32 -2.58
C LYS A 119 13.01 -0.79 -1.60
N PRO A 120 12.82 -0.59 -0.30
CA PRO A 120 12.92 -1.67 0.67
C PRO A 120 11.89 -2.78 0.37
N ARG A 121 12.23 -4.04 0.69
CA ARG A 121 11.37 -5.19 0.42
C ARG A 121 10.07 -5.15 1.20
N ASN A 122 10.11 -4.85 2.51
CA ASN A 122 9.00 -5.04 3.44
C ASN A 122 8.46 -3.73 4.05
N THR A 123 8.70 -2.57 3.42
CA THR A 123 8.14 -1.29 3.90
C THR A 123 6.84 -0.91 3.20
N ASN A 124 6.02 -0.12 3.90
CA ASN A 124 4.76 0.41 3.39
C ASN A 124 4.78 1.94 3.31
N TYR A 125 3.75 2.52 2.72
CA TYR A 125 3.49 3.97 2.63
C TYR A 125 4.61 4.79 1.97
N GLY A 126 5.37 4.18 1.06
CA GLY A 126 6.44 4.88 0.33
C GLY A 126 7.74 5.06 1.09
N THR A 127 7.87 4.49 2.29
CA THR A 127 9.07 4.61 3.13
C THR A 127 10.29 4.01 2.44
N GLY A 128 11.35 4.81 2.28
CA GLY A 128 12.62 4.37 1.69
C GLY A 128 12.57 4.18 0.16
N ILE A 129 11.51 4.60 -0.53
CA ILE A 129 11.37 4.45 -1.98
C ILE A 129 12.02 5.64 -2.71
N THR A 130 12.80 5.32 -3.74
CA THR A 130 13.31 6.31 -4.71
C THR A 130 12.84 5.94 -6.11
N VAL A 131 12.24 6.90 -6.83
CA VAL A 131 11.71 6.71 -8.18
C VAL A 131 12.53 7.52 -9.17
N PHE A 132 13.09 6.84 -10.16
CA PHE A 132 13.75 7.46 -11.31
C PHE A 132 12.85 7.28 -12.54
N ALA A 133 11.99 8.28 -12.79
CA ALA A 133 11.09 8.28 -13.96
C ALA A 133 11.84 8.54 -15.28
N LYS A 134 13.11 8.96 -15.20
CA LYS A 134 14.07 9.08 -16.30
C LYS A 134 15.25 8.18 -16.01
N SER A 135 16.20 8.09 -16.97
CA SER A 135 17.41 7.30 -16.77
C SER A 135 18.18 7.78 -15.53
N ALA A 136 18.65 6.84 -14.73
CA ALA A 136 19.49 7.09 -13.55
C ALA A 136 20.92 6.61 -13.79
N SER A 137 21.89 7.42 -13.40
CA SER A 137 23.29 7.03 -13.41
C SER A 137 23.61 6.02 -12.33
N LYS A 138 24.69 5.27 -12.49
CA LYS A 138 25.20 4.34 -11.47
C LYS A 138 25.29 4.99 -10.07
N ALA A 139 25.86 6.18 -9.97
CA ALA A 139 26.01 6.87 -8.68
C ALA A 139 24.66 7.18 -8.04
N GLN A 140 23.66 7.61 -8.81
CA GLN A 140 22.32 7.86 -8.31
C GLN A 140 21.63 6.58 -7.80
N ILE A 141 21.79 5.48 -8.54
CA ILE A 141 21.24 4.17 -8.14
C ILE A 141 21.89 3.70 -6.84
N MET A 142 23.22 3.76 -6.73
CA MET A 142 23.93 3.37 -5.51
C MET A 142 23.48 4.18 -4.29
N ASN A 143 23.37 5.50 -4.42
CA ASN A 143 22.86 6.34 -3.33
C ASN A 143 21.43 5.97 -2.91
N ALA A 144 20.58 5.64 -3.87
CA ALA A 144 19.20 5.20 -3.58
C ALA A 144 19.16 3.82 -2.90
N VAL A 145 20.05 2.90 -3.28
CA VAL A 145 20.23 1.59 -2.64
C VAL A 145 20.68 1.75 -1.20
N ASP A 146 21.71 2.58 -0.96
CA ASP A 146 22.22 2.85 0.39
C ASP A 146 21.16 3.54 1.27
N TYR A 147 20.35 4.41 0.66
CA TYR A 147 19.20 5.00 1.36
C TYR A 147 18.14 3.96 1.73
N ALA A 148 17.76 3.09 0.81
CA ALA A 148 16.78 2.04 1.03
C ALA A 148 17.24 1.03 2.09
N PHE A 149 18.54 0.71 2.13
CA PHE A 149 19.12 -0.15 3.15
C PHE A 149 19.03 0.41 4.58
N LYS A 150 18.71 1.68 4.79
CA LYS A 150 18.44 2.21 6.14
C LYS A 150 17.16 1.65 6.73
N PHE A 151 16.27 1.12 5.90
CA PHE A 151 14.93 0.66 6.27
C PHE A 151 14.74 -0.86 6.20
N ASP A 152 15.56 -1.57 5.42
CA ASP A 152 15.47 -3.03 5.26
C ASP A 152 16.84 -3.60 4.88
N GLU A 153 17.10 -4.84 5.28
CA GLU A 153 18.28 -5.62 4.86
C GLU A 153 18.21 -6.03 3.39
N ASN A 154 17.03 -5.98 2.79
CA ASN A 154 16.77 -6.37 1.41
C ASN A 154 16.16 -5.20 0.63
N VAL A 155 16.75 -4.88 -0.50
CA VAL A 155 16.31 -3.81 -1.39
C VAL A 155 15.91 -4.38 -2.73
N LEU A 156 14.71 -4.04 -3.16
CA LEU A 156 14.15 -4.38 -4.46
C LEU A 156 14.44 -3.25 -5.44
N ILE A 157 15.02 -3.59 -6.58
CA ILE A 157 15.20 -2.69 -7.71
C ILE A 157 14.34 -3.21 -8.85
N GLU A 158 13.50 -2.36 -9.39
CA GLU A 158 12.56 -2.75 -10.43
C GLU A 158 12.48 -1.72 -11.54
N GLN A 159 12.13 -2.18 -12.72
CA GLN A 159 11.84 -1.31 -13.86
C GLN A 159 10.71 -0.34 -13.50
N TYR A 160 10.90 0.95 -13.81
CA TYR A 160 9.81 1.94 -13.71
C TYR A 160 8.81 1.73 -14.86
N VAL A 161 7.57 1.52 -14.51
CA VAL A 161 6.47 1.39 -15.47
C VAL A 161 5.68 2.70 -15.49
N LYS A 162 5.69 3.36 -16.65
CA LYS A 162 4.88 4.57 -16.85
C LYS A 162 3.44 4.17 -17.18
N GLY A 163 2.48 4.74 -16.47
CA GLY A 163 1.08 4.46 -16.72
C GLY A 163 0.16 5.03 -15.64
N MET A 164 -1.13 4.78 -15.79
CA MET A 164 -2.11 5.03 -14.74
C MET A 164 -2.18 3.83 -13.80
N GLU A 165 -2.27 4.08 -12.51
CA GLU A 165 -2.35 3.03 -11.48
C GLU A 165 -3.81 2.76 -11.12
N TYR A 166 -4.18 1.49 -11.15
CA TYR A 166 -5.51 1.03 -10.75
C TYR A 166 -5.41 -0.05 -9.68
N ARG A 167 -6.29 0.02 -8.68
CA ARG A 167 -6.46 -1.02 -7.67
C ARG A 167 -7.77 -1.73 -7.91
N PHE A 168 -7.72 -3.05 -8.08
CA PHE A 168 -8.88 -3.91 -8.24
C PHE A 168 -9.20 -4.56 -6.90
N LEU A 169 -10.46 -4.46 -6.46
CA LEU A 169 -11.00 -5.24 -5.35
C LEU A 169 -11.63 -6.51 -5.92
N VAL A 170 -11.03 -7.64 -5.59
CA VAL A 170 -11.51 -8.95 -6.05
C VAL A 170 -11.93 -9.79 -4.85
N VAL A 171 -13.15 -10.29 -4.86
CA VAL A 171 -13.71 -11.15 -3.82
C VAL A 171 -14.33 -12.37 -4.52
N ASN A 172 -13.98 -13.58 -4.07
CA ASN A 172 -14.44 -14.82 -4.67
C ASN A 172 -14.26 -14.88 -6.21
N GLY A 173 -13.10 -14.42 -6.72
CA GLY A 173 -12.79 -14.40 -8.14
C GLY A 173 -13.55 -13.36 -8.96
N LYS A 174 -14.37 -12.50 -8.34
CA LYS A 174 -15.12 -11.43 -9.01
C LYS A 174 -14.53 -10.07 -8.67
N CYS A 175 -14.25 -9.26 -9.69
CA CYS A 175 -13.89 -7.87 -9.49
C CYS A 175 -15.13 -7.06 -9.10
N LEU A 176 -15.16 -6.56 -7.86
CA LEU A 176 -16.28 -5.79 -7.32
C LEU A 176 -16.10 -4.29 -7.50
N SER A 177 -14.85 -3.81 -7.55
CA SER A 177 -14.55 -2.38 -7.67
C SER A 177 -13.18 -2.16 -8.27
N VAL A 178 -13.04 -1.01 -8.95
CA VAL A 178 -11.75 -0.54 -9.49
C VAL A 178 -11.54 0.90 -9.06
N ALA A 179 -10.44 1.17 -8.37
CA ALA A 179 -10.05 2.51 -7.94
C ALA A 179 -8.86 3.00 -8.77
N HIS A 180 -8.99 4.16 -9.41
CA HIS A 180 -7.88 4.86 -10.03
C HIS A 180 -7.08 5.57 -8.94
N ARG A 181 -5.81 5.19 -8.76
CA ARG A 181 -4.91 5.80 -7.79
C ARG A 181 -4.11 6.93 -8.44
N ARG A 182 -4.23 8.11 -7.87
CA ARG A 182 -3.47 9.28 -8.31
C ARG A 182 -2.61 9.76 -7.14
N ALA A 183 -1.39 10.17 -7.45
CA ALA A 183 -0.55 10.83 -6.47
C ALA A 183 -1.25 12.07 -5.88
N ALA A 184 -1.03 12.33 -4.60
CA ALA A 184 -1.56 13.52 -3.94
C ALA A 184 -1.12 14.77 -4.72
N SER A 185 -2.07 15.63 -5.06
CA SER A 185 -1.82 16.82 -5.86
C SER A 185 -2.86 17.88 -5.59
N VAL A 186 -2.49 19.14 -5.81
CA VAL A 186 -3.38 20.28 -5.87
C VAL A 186 -3.26 20.96 -7.22
N VAL A 187 -4.35 21.59 -7.66
CA VAL A 187 -4.38 22.36 -8.90
C VAL A 187 -4.40 23.83 -8.57
N GLY A 188 -3.46 24.60 -9.12
CA GLY A 188 -3.41 26.05 -8.92
C GLY A 188 -4.68 26.73 -9.45
N ASN A 189 -5.24 27.67 -8.68
CA ASN A 189 -6.41 28.48 -9.06
C ASN A 189 -6.03 29.92 -9.40
N GLY A 190 -4.75 30.25 -9.48
CA GLY A 190 -4.24 31.59 -9.78
C GLY A 190 -4.39 32.60 -8.63
N LYS A 191 -4.85 32.20 -7.44
CA LYS A 191 -5.11 33.07 -6.30
C LYS A 191 -4.46 32.56 -5.00
N SER A 192 -4.62 31.27 -4.70
CA SER A 192 -4.18 30.66 -3.45
C SER A 192 -2.77 30.12 -3.56
N THR A 193 -2.05 30.12 -2.45
CA THR A 193 -0.76 29.44 -2.31
C THR A 193 -0.95 27.91 -2.32
N ILE A 194 0.12 27.18 -2.63
CA ILE A 194 0.13 25.70 -2.56
C ILE A 194 -0.31 25.23 -1.18
N LYS A 195 0.16 25.87 -0.11
CA LYS A 195 -0.19 25.54 1.27
C LYS A 195 -1.70 25.69 1.52
N GLU A 196 -2.29 26.81 1.13
CA GLU A 196 -3.74 27.03 1.27
C GLU A 196 -4.56 26.01 0.50
N LEU A 197 -4.12 25.60 -0.70
CA LEU A 197 -4.78 24.57 -1.49
C LEU A 197 -4.67 23.18 -0.83
N ILE A 198 -3.52 22.85 -0.24
CA ILE A 198 -3.33 21.62 0.53
C ILE A 198 -4.21 21.62 1.78
N ASP A 199 -4.21 22.71 2.54
CA ASP A 199 -5.02 22.85 3.76
C ASP A 199 -6.52 22.73 3.45
N ALA A 200 -6.97 23.35 2.36
CA ALA A 200 -8.36 23.21 1.89
C ALA A 200 -8.69 21.77 1.53
N LYS A 201 -7.80 21.11 0.77
CA LYS A 201 -7.97 19.72 0.35
C LYS A 201 -7.98 18.75 1.53
N ASN A 202 -7.13 18.97 2.54
CA ASN A 202 -7.09 18.16 3.75
C ASN A 202 -8.36 18.31 4.62
N LYS A 203 -9.17 19.33 4.41
CA LYS A 203 -10.48 19.50 5.07
C LYS A 203 -11.62 18.76 4.36
N GLU A 204 -11.40 18.27 3.16
CA GLU A 204 -12.41 17.49 2.43
C GLU A 204 -12.68 16.15 3.14
N PRO A 205 -13.96 15.77 3.38
CA PRO A 205 -14.30 14.60 4.21
C PRO A 205 -13.69 13.28 3.75
N TRP A 206 -13.48 13.10 2.46
CA TRP A 206 -12.89 11.86 1.90
C TRP A 206 -11.39 11.76 2.05
N HIS A 207 -10.67 12.84 2.35
CA HIS A 207 -9.23 12.78 2.63
C HIS A 207 -8.89 12.09 3.94
N PHE A 208 -9.84 11.99 4.86
CA PHE A 208 -9.67 11.27 6.12
C PHE A 208 -9.91 9.76 6.03
N LEU A 209 -10.38 9.27 4.88
CA LEU A 209 -10.59 7.85 4.66
C LEU A 209 -9.33 7.02 4.79
N THR A 210 -8.20 7.58 4.42
CA THR A 210 -6.90 6.89 4.43
C THR A 210 -6.07 7.24 5.66
N GLY A 211 -6.53 8.14 6.52
CA GLY A 211 -5.80 8.60 7.71
C GLY A 211 -4.50 9.36 7.42
N THR A 212 -4.21 9.65 6.15
CA THR A 212 -2.96 10.27 5.76
C THR A 212 -3.21 11.61 5.07
N PRO A 213 -3.02 12.74 5.76
CA PRO A 213 -3.14 14.06 5.15
C PRO A 213 -2.07 14.24 4.07
N VAL A 214 -2.40 15.05 3.06
CA VAL A 214 -1.41 15.52 2.08
C VAL A 214 -0.37 16.34 2.82
N LYS A 215 0.90 15.93 2.74
CA LYS A 215 2.03 16.66 3.29
C LYS A 215 2.68 17.49 2.20
N MET A 216 3.28 18.60 2.61
CA MET A 216 4.16 19.41 1.78
C MET A 216 5.58 19.00 2.16
N ASP A 217 6.30 18.38 1.23
CA ASP A 217 7.71 18.03 1.36
C ASP A 217 8.58 19.25 1.06
#